data_462a5ef890b8361a7c0c758666abe7a6
#
_entry.id   462a5ef890b8361a7c0c758666abe7a6
#
_cell.length_a   1.000
_cell.length_b   1.000
_cell.length_c   1.000
_cell.angle_alpha   90.00
_cell.angle_beta   90.00
_cell.angle_gamma   90.00
#
_symmetry.space_group_name_H-M   'P 1'
#
loop_
_entity.id
_entity.type
_entity.pdbx_description
1 polymer ?
#
loop_
_entity_poly.entity_id
_entity_poly.type
_entity_poly.pdbx_seq_one_letter_code
_entity_poly.pdbx_strand_id
1 'polypeptide(L)'
;QDSISYWEDFSKPKIIYPNMTKYMPFVYDEANFLTNQKCFIITGQNMAYLNAFLNSSLFKYCFRDSFPELQGGTRELSKIFFDKIPVKLVSLEQNEIFRKIVNSVQSDYTIEQTKYIDTLLFDLYNLTTEERKVIGYVEIK
;
A
#
# COMPACT_ATOMS: atom_id res chain seq x y z
N GLN A 1 -7.82 -18.05 -23.26
CA GLN A 1 -7.97 -16.94 -22.44
C GLN A 1 -6.74 -16.66 -21.59
N ASP A 2 -6.78 -15.70 -20.84
CA ASP A 2 -5.69 -15.10 -20.11
C ASP A 2 -5.20 -15.88 -18.89
N SER A 3 -5.60 -17.12 -18.78
CA SER A 3 -5.31 -17.93 -17.60
C SER A 3 -3.81 -18.09 -17.34
N ILE A 4 -2.98 -18.23 -18.40
CA ILE A 4 -1.55 -18.42 -18.22
C ILE A 4 -0.91 -17.14 -17.67
N SER A 5 -1.22 -16.00 -18.26
CA SER A 5 -0.77 -14.71 -17.80
C SER A 5 -1.17 -14.45 -16.35
N TYR A 6 -2.40 -14.80 -16.02
CA TYR A 6 -2.95 -14.63 -14.70
C TYR A 6 -2.20 -15.47 -13.65
N TRP A 7 -1.84 -16.71 -14.00
CA TRP A 7 -1.06 -17.57 -13.12
C TRP A 7 0.34 -17.02 -12.87
N GLU A 8 0.96 -16.45 -13.89
CA GLU A 8 2.27 -15.82 -13.75
C GLU A 8 2.24 -14.66 -12.75
N ASP A 9 1.16 -13.89 -12.73
CA ASP A 9 1.00 -12.78 -11.79
C ASP A 9 0.97 -13.25 -10.34
N PHE A 10 0.43 -14.43 -10.07
CA PHE A 10 0.41 -14.98 -8.72
C PHE A 10 1.78 -15.38 -8.21
N SER A 11 2.73 -15.65 -9.09
CA SER A 11 4.09 -16.04 -8.68
C SER A 11 5.03 -14.86 -8.45
N LYS A 12 4.60 -13.65 -8.81
CA LYS A 12 5.40 -12.43 -8.66
C LYS A 12 5.08 -11.72 -7.35
N PRO A 13 6.00 -10.88 -6.86
CA PRO A 13 5.64 -9.98 -5.76
C PRO A 13 4.42 -9.15 -6.13
N LYS A 14 3.46 -9.05 -5.23
CA LYS A 14 2.19 -8.43 -5.51
C LYS A 14 1.58 -7.80 -4.28
N ILE A 15 0.60 -6.93 -4.50
CA ILE A 15 -0.22 -6.34 -3.46
C ILE A 15 -1.65 -6.87 -3.64
N ILE A 16 -2.21 -7.38 -2.57
CA ILE A 16 -3.58 -7.92 -2.55
C ILE A 16 -4.46 -6.95 -1.77
N TYR A 17 -5.62 -6.61 -2.31
CA TYR A 17 -6.54 -5.71 -1.63
C TYR A 17 -7.99 -6.03 -1.99
N PRO A 18 -8.95 -5.76 -1.08
CA PRO A 18 -10.37 -5.93 -1.38
C PRO A 18 -10.91 -4.75 -2.19
N ASN A 19 -12.00 -4.98 -2.92
CA ASN A 19 -12.63 -3.92 -3.70
C ASN A 19 -13.21 -2.81 -2.83
N MET A 20 -13.77 -3.17 -1.70
CA MET A 20 -14.41 -2.22 -0.79
C MET A 20 -13.82 -2.37 0.61
N THR A 21 -13.50 -1.25 1.24
CA THR A 21 -12.95 -1.28 2.59
C THR A 21 -13.23 0.02 3.33
N LYS A 22 -13.36 -0.11 4.63
CA LYS A 22 -13.39 1.03 5.54
C LYS A 22 -11.97 1.46 5.90
N TYR A 23 -11.03 0.55 5.78
CA TYR A 23 -9.61 0.75 6.10
C TYR A 23 -8.77 0.56 4.86
N MET A 24 -7.46 0.69 4.97
CA MET A 24 -6.55 0.50 3.84
C MET A 24 -5.76 -0.81 4.02
N PRO A 25 -6.39 -1.96 3.75
CA PRO A 25 -5.81 -3.26 4.06
C PRO A 25 -5.03 -3.83 2.88
N PHE A 26 -3.95 -3.18 2.49
CA PHE A 26 -3.10 -3.66 1.42
C PHE A 26 -2.09 -4.65 1.97
N VAL A 27 -2.07 -5.86 1.42
CA VAL A 27 -1.18 -6.94 1.86
C VAL A 27 -0.12 -7.19 0.79
N TYR A 28 1.14 -7.20 1.20
CA TYR A 28 2.26 -7.52 0.32
C TYR A 28 2.53 -9.02 0.38
N ASP A 29 2.65 -9.64 -0.78
CA ASP A 29 2.89 -11.08 -0.89
C ASP A 29 3.95 -11.38 -1.94
N GLU A 30 4.95 -12.16 -1.54
CA GLU A 30 6.04 -12.60 -2.42
C GLU A 30 5.89 -14.07 -2.82
N ALA A 31 4.94 -14.78 -2.26
CA ALA A 31 4.71 -16.19 -2.52
C ALA A 31 3.57 -16.39 -3.52
N ASN A 32 3.19 -17.63 -3.74
CA ASN A 32 2.12 -17.97 -4.68
C ASN A 32 0.75 -18.00 -3.99
N PHE A 33 0.43 -16.92 -3.27
CA PHE A 33 -0.85 -16.86 -2.58
C PHE A 33 -1.98 -16.59 -3.56
N LEU A 34 -2.99 -17.46 -3.56
CA LEU A 34 -4.16 -17.32 -4.43
C LEU A 34 -5.27 -16.59 -3.69
N THR A 35 -5.81 -15.54 -4.33
CA THR A 35 -6.89 -14.77 -3.75
C THR A 35 -8.25 -15.32 -4.18
N ASN A 36 -9.28 -14.99 -3.42
CA ASN A 36 -10.65 -15.27 -3.83
C ASN A 36 -11.15 -14.17 -4.77
N GLN A 37 -12.36 -14.34 -5.26
CA GLN A 37 -12.96 -13.43 -6.26
C GLN A 37 -13.24 -12.02 -5.75
N LYS A 38 -13.18 -11.81 -4.44
CA LYS A 38 -13.51 -10.52 -3.84
C LYS A 38 -12.27 -9.64 -3.63
N CYS A 39 -11.11 -10.15 -3.98
CA CYS A 39 -9.86 -9.42 -3.85
C CYS A 39 -9.26 -9.15 -5.20
N PHE A 40 -8.50 -8.07 -5.28
CA PHE A 40 -7.75 -7.67 -6.46
C PHE A 40 -6.26 -7.74 -6.17
N ILE A 41 -5.45 -7.79 -7.21
CA ILE A 41 -3.99 -7.78 -7.07
C ILE A 41 -3.39 -6.65 -7.92
N ILE A 42 -2.27 -6.13 -7.43
CA ILE A 42 -1.41 -5.20 -8.18
C ILE A 42 -0.06 -5.86 -8.33
N THR A 43 0.46 -5.90 -9.55
CA THR A 43 1.79 -6.42 -9.83
C THR A 43 2.62 -5.37 -10.56
N GLY A 44 3.93 -5.52 -10.52
CA GLY A 44 4.85 -4.61 -11.18
C GLY A 44 6.16 -4.52 -10.42
N GLN A 45 6.91 -3.45 -10.65
CA GLN A 45 8.17 -3.22 -9.98
C GLN A 45 7.96 -2.51 -8.65
N ASN A 46 8.87 -2.75 -7.71
CA ASN A 46 8.92 -2.05 -6.42
C ASN A 46 7.60 -2.15 -5.62
N MET A 47 7.02 -3.32 -5.61
CA MET A 47 5.72 -3.57 -4.96
C MET A 47 5.78 -3.40 -3.45
N ALA A 48 6.92 -3.70 -2.81
CA ALA A 48 7.05 -3.51 -1.36
C ALA A 48 6.95 -2.04 -0.97
N TYR A 49 7.63 -1.18 -1.72
CA TYR A 49 7.52 0.26 -1.53
C TYR A 49 6.08 0.73 -1.75
N LEU A 50 5.46 0.30 -2.85
CA LEU A 50 4.08 0.70 -3.13
C LEU A 50 3.12 0.23 -2.04
N ASN A 51 3.31 -0.98 -1.52
CA ASN A 51 2.50 -1.47 -0.40
C ASN A 51 2.66 -0.59 0.84
N ALA A 52 3.90 -0.23 1.18
CA ALA A 52 4.17 0.65 2.30
C ALA A 52 3.47 2.00 2.10
N PHE A 53 3.56 2.56 0.89
CA PHE A 53 2.92 3.83 0.58
C PHE A 53 1.40 3.76 0.74
N LEU A 54 0.76 2.71 0.19
CA LEU A 54 -0.70 2.58 0.21
C LEU A 54 -1.25 2.37 1.63
N ASN A 55 -0.45 1.81 2.53
CA ASN A 55 -0.85 1.63 3.93
C ASN A 55 -0.41 2.78 4.84
N SER A 56 0.27 3.78 4.30
CA SER A 56 0.89 4.84 5.10
C SER A 56 -0.09 5.91 5.55
N SER A 57 0.32 6.65 6.56
CA SER A 57 -0.40 7.85 7.01
C SER A 57 -0.45 8.90 5.90
N LEU A 58 0.62 9.01 5.12
CA LEU A 58 0.68 9.95 4.00
C LEU A 58 -0.41 9.66 2.97
N PHE A 59 -0.57 8.39 2.58
CA PHE A 59 -1.61 8.01 1.62
C PHE A 59 -3.01 8.28 2.19
N LYS A 60 -3.24 7.90 3.44
CA LYS A 60 -4.53 8.13 4.09
C LYS A 60 -4.89 9.59 4.12
N TYR A 61 -3.93 10.44 4.51
CA TYR A 61 -4.17 11.87 4.61
C TYR A 61 -4.47 12.51 3.25
N CYS A 62 -3.69 12.14 2.23
CA CYS A 62 -3.74 12.84 0.94
C CYS A 62 -4.77 12.24 -0.03
N PHE A 63 -4.99 10.94 0.00
CA PHE A 63 -5.66 10.26 -1.10
C PHE A 63 -6.84 9.39 -0.73
N ARG A 64 -6.98 8.99 0.54
CA ARG A 64 -8.07 8.09 0.93
C ARG A 64 -9.44 8.63 0.50
N ASP A 65 -9.67 9.91 0.67
CA ASP A 65 -10.95 10.53 0.36
C ASP A 65 -11.16 10.78 -1.14
N SER A 66 -10.15 10.48 -1.96
CA SER A 66 -10.30 10.50 -3.42
C SER A 66 -11.11 9.31 -3.93
N PHE A 67 -11.19 8.23 -3.15
CA PHE A 67 -11.99 7.07 -3.53
C PHE A 67 -13.45 7.29 -3.17
N PRO A 68 -14.39 6.77 -3.99
CA PRO A 68 -15.82 6.97 -3.73
C PRO A 68 -16.23 6.43 -2.37
N GLU A 69 -16.99 7.23 -1.64
CA GLU A 69 -17.52 6.81 -0.36
C GLU A 69 -18.81 6.03 -0.56
N LEU A 70 -18.90 4.90 0.10
CA LEU A 70 -20.11 4.09 0.19
C LEU A 70 -20.69 4.25 1.58
N GLN A 71 -21.80 3.59 1.83
CA GLN A 71 -22.49 3.70 3.10
C GLN A 71 -21.57 3.28 4.27
N GLY A 72 -21.65 4.00 5.38
CA GLY A 72 -20.90 3.68 6.60
C GLY A 72 -19.43 4.04 6.57
N GLY A 73 -19.01 4.92 5.67
CA GLY A 73 -17.61 5.34 5.57
C GLY A 73 -16.74 4.37 4.82
N THR A 74 -17.34 3.36 4.19
CA THR A 74 -16.63 2.42 3.34
C THR A 74 -16.19 3.09 2.05
N ARG A 75 -15.02 2.76 1.54
CA ARG A 75 -14.49 3.29 0.28
C ARG A 75 -14.40 2.19 -0.76
N GLU A 76 -14.75 2.53 -2.01
CA GLU A 76 -14.57 1.63 -3.14
C GLU A 76 -13.18 1.88 -3.74
N LEU A 77 -12.32 0.88 -3.72
CA LEU A 77 -10.95 0.99 -4.22
C LEU A 77 -10.91 0.71 -5.72
N SER A 78 -11.37 1.69 -6.49
CA SER A 78 -11.50 1.58 -7.94
C SER A 78 -10.17 1.85 -8.63
N LYS A 79 -9.88 1.07 -9.68
CA LYS A 79 -8.67 1.23 -10.50
C LYS A 79 -8.54 2.64 -11.07
N ILE A 80 -9.65 3.27 -11.46
CA ILE A 80 -9.64 4.61 -12.01
C ILE A 80 -8.99 5.60 -11.05
N PHE A 81 -9.24 5.46 -9.76
CA PHE A 81 -8.70 6.37 -8.75
C PHE A 81 -7.25 6.04 -8.41
N PHE A 82 -6.88 4.75 -8.44
CA PHE A 82 -5.47 4.37 -8.28
C PHE A 82 -4.60 4.96 -9.38
N ASP A 83 -5.09 4.95 -10.62
CA ASP A 83 -4.31 5.44 -11.76
C ASP A 83 -4.03 6.94 -11.68
N LYS A 84 -4.77 7.67 -10.86
CA LYS A 84 -4.59 9.12 -10.69
C LYS A 84 -3.64 9.49 -9.56
N ILE A 85 -3.17 8.53 -8.78
CA ILE A 85 -2.31 8.81 -7.63
C ILE A 85 -0.87 8.95 -8.09
N PRO A 86 -0.23 10.11 -7.85
CA PRO A 86 1.17 10.30 -8.22
C PRO A 86 2.06 9.62 -7.16
N VAL A 87 2.80 8.61 -7.58
CA VAL A 87 3.71 7.88 -6.70
C VAL A 87 5.14 8.15 -7.14
N LYS A 88 5.98 8.55 -6.19
CA LYS A 88 7.38 8.82 -6.47
C LYS A 88 8.11 7.53 -6.82
N LEU A 89 8.98 7.58 -7.82
CA LEU A 89 9.78 6.42 -8.20
C LEU A 89 10.91 6.20 -7.20
N VAL A 90 11.23 4.95 -6.95
CA VAL A 90 12.32 4.57 -6.04
C VAL A 90 13.26 3.60 -6.75
N SER A 91 14.49 3.50 -6.23
CA SER A 91 15.47 2.54 -6.72
C SER A 91 15.17 1.14 -6.16
N LEU A 92 15.84 0.13 -6.74
CA LEU A 92 15.74 -1.23 -6.21
C LEU A 92 16.26 -1.31 -4.77
N GLU A 93 17.30 -0.55 -4.46
CA GLU A 93 17.85 -0.50 -3.10
C GLU A 93 16.85 0.06 -2.11
N GLN A 94 16.16 1.15 -2.48
CA GLN A 94 15.12 1.73 -1.64
C GLN A 94 13.96 0.76 -1.45
N ASN A 95 13.55 0.09 -2.53
CA ASN A 95 12.49 -0.91 -2.44
C ASN A 95 12.87 -2.04 -1.47
N GLU A 96 14.13 -2.45 -1.46
CA GLU A 96 14.59 -3.52 -0.56
C GLU A 96 14.48 -3.11 0.91
N ILE A 97 14.73 -1.84 1.23
CA ILE A 97 14.54 -1.32 2.58
C ILE A 97 13.06 -1.45 2.98
N PHE A 98 12.16 -1.05 2.09
CA PHE A 98 10.72 -1.18 2.35
C PHE A 98 10.30 -2.65 2.44
N ARG A 99 10.87 -3.51 1.60
CA ARG A 99 10.55 -4.94 1.61
C ARG A 99 10.83 -5.56 2.98
N LYS A 100 11.98 -5.26 3.55
CA LYS A 100 12.36 -5.80 4.87
C LYS A 100 11.39 -5.36 5.95
N ILE A 101 11.08 -4.07 6.00
CA ILE A 101 10.20 -3.55 7.04
C ILE A 101 8.75 -3.98 6.83
N VAL A 102 8.26 -4.03 5.60
CA VAL A 102 6.90 -4.49 5.31
C VAL A 102 6.74 -5.95 5.72
N ASN A 103 7.68 -6.81 5.37
CA ASN A 103 7.64 -8.22 5.77
C ASN A 103 7.68 -8.37 7.29
N SER A 104 8.48 -7.55 7.97
CA SER A 104 8.55 -7.56 9.43
C SER A 104 7.22 -7.16 10.07
N VAL A 105 6.58 -6.12 9.57
CA VAL A 105 5.29 -5.66 10.06
C VAL A 105 4.21 -6.72 9.85
N GLN A 106 4.21 -7.36 8.69
CA GLN A 106 3.21 -8.39 8.40
C GLN A 106 3.39 -9.66 9.25
N SER A 107 4.63 -9.94 9.65
CA SER A 107 4.91 -11.08 10.52
C SER A 107 4.60 -10.80 11.98
N ASP A 108 4.89 -9.59 12.45
CA ASP A 108 4.71 -9.18 13.84
C ASP A 108 4.49 -7.67 13.91
N TYR A 109 3.24 -7.27 13.86
CA TYR A 109 2.85 -5.86 13.82
C TYR A 109 3.27 -5.13 15.09
N THR A 110 3.94 -3.98 14.92
CA THR A 110 4.17 -3.03 16.00
C THR A 110 3.92 -1.62 15.50
N ILE A 111 3.48 -0.75 16.40
CA ILE A 111 3.25 0.67 16.09
C ILE A 111 4.56 1.35 15.71
N GLU A 112 5.65 0.99 16.35
CA GLU A 112 6.98 1.55 16.09
C GLU A 112 7.40 1.30 14.64
N GLN A 113 7.14 0.10 14.13
CA GLN A 113 7.47 -0.24 12.75
C GLN A 113 6.63 0.55 11.75
N THR A 114 5.36 0.75 12.02
CA THR A 114 4.50 1.54 11.13
C THR A 114 4.90 3.00 11.14
N LYS A 115 5.29 3.54 12.28
CA LYS A 115 5.84 4.89 12.37
C LYS A 115 7.16 5.03 11.62
N TYR A 116 7.98 4.00 11.66
CA TYR A 116 9.24 3.97 10.91
C TYR A 116 8.96 4.02 9.40
N ILE A 117 7.99 3.26 8.92
CA ILE A 117 7.57 3.32 7.52
C ILE A 117 7.12 4.72 7.14
N ASP A 118 6.28 5.35 7.97
CA ASP A 118 5.83 6.71 7.73
C ASP A 118 7.01 7.69 7.65
N THR A 119 7.99 7.54 8.56
CA THR A 119 9.19 8.38 8.56
C THR A 119 10.00 8.21 7.28
N LEU A 120 10.18 6.96 6.82
CA LEU A 120 10.87 6.69 5.56
C LEU A 120 10.18 7.39 4.39
N LEU A 121 8.86 7.35 4.37
CA LEU A 121 8.09 7.99 3.30
C LEU A 121 8.13 9.52 3.41
N PHE A 122 8.04 10.06 4.60
CA PHE A 122 8.18 11.50 4.81
C PHE A 122 9.54 11.99 4.30
N ASP A 123 10.60 11.25 4.60
CA ASP A 123 11.95 11.58 4.14
C ASP A 123 12.05 11.49 2.62
N LEU A 124 11.46 10.45 2.03
CA LEU A 124 11.48 10.24 0.59
C LEU A 124 10.80 11.38 -0.16
N TYR A 125 9.69 11.90 0.38
CA TYR A 125 8.94 13.01 -0.21
C TYR A 125 9.42 14.37 0.26
N ASN A 126 10.48 14.43 1.05
CA ASN A 126 11.11 15.68 1.57
C ASN A 126 10.10 16.59 2.28
N LEU A 127 9.26 16.01 3.11
CA LEU A 127 8.26 16.77 3.83
C LEU A 127 8.90 17.57 4.97
N THR A 128 8.40 18.80 5.17
CA THR A 128 8.85 19.64 6.29
C THR A 128 8.33 19.11 7.62
N THR A 129 8.92 19.60 8.72
CA THR A 129 8.49 19.24 10.07
C THR A 129 7.01 19.60 10.28
N GLU A 130 6.60 20.76 9.79
CA GLU A 130 5.20 21.22 9.90
C GLU A 130 4.26 20.31 9.12
N GLU A 131 4.64 19.93 7.90
CA GLU A 131 3.83 19.01 7.09
C GLU A 131 3.67 17.66 7.77
N ARG A 132 4.76 17.12 8.34
CA ARG A 132 4.72 15.85 9.08
C ARG A 132 3.80 15.93 10.29
N LYS A 133 3.79 17.06 10.98
CA LYS A 133 2.89 17.27 12.13
C LYS A 133 1.43 17.28 11.72
N VAL A 134 1.12 17.89 10.58
CA VAL A 134 -0.25 17.94 10.07
C VAL A 134 -0.75 16.55 9.68
N ILE A 135 0.08 15.76 9.02
CA ILE A 135 -0.27 14.39 8.61
C ILE A 135 -0.36 13.47 9.82
N GLY A 136 0.63 13.55 10.71
CA GLY A 136 0.70 12.72 11.90
C GLY A 136 0.95 11.25 11.58
N TYR A 137 0.76 10.40 12.57
CA TYR A 137 0.88 8.95 12.45
C TYR A 137 -0.50 8.36 12.65
N VAL A 138 -1.15 8.02 11.56
CA VAL A 138 -2.52 7.49 11.58
C VAL A 138 -2.47 5.99 11.84
N GLU A 139 -3.20 5.54 12.84
CA GLU A 139 -3.31 4.12 13.12
C GLU A 139 -4.10 3.44 12.01
N ILE A 140 -3.56 2.34 11.50
CA ILE A 140 -4.23 1.53 10.49
C ILE A 140 -5.07 0.48 11.20
N LYS A 141 -6.35 0.56 11.00
CA LYS A 141 -7.28 -0.41 11.60
C LYS A 141 -8.00 -1.19 10.53
#